data_966528b423408bc9b55e740ebba88f64
#
_entry.id   966528b423408bc9b55e740ebba88f64
#
_cell.length_a   1.000
_cell.length_b   1.000
_cell.length_c   1.000
_cell.angle_alpha   90.00
_cell.angle_beta   90.00
_cell.angle_gamma   90.00
#
_symmetry.space_group_name_H-M   'P 1'
#
loop_
_entity.id
_entity.type
_entity.pdbx_description
1 polymer ?
#
loop_
_entity_poly.entity_id
_entity_poly.type
_entity_poly.pdbx_seq_one_letter_code
_entity_poly.pdbx_strand_id
1 'polypeptide(L)'
;MKESETGRIEVSPGAIASLVSQVVLECYGVVDMASKDLATDLIERLPFDNRRRGVDVHIGDDQIVIDLYVVIEYGTRIITVAQNIQSTAKYYVEKALGVPVAAVNIHVQDLRISAD
;
A
#
# COMPACT_ATOMS: atom_id res chain seq x y z
N MET A 1 -18.98 3.52 3.59
CA MET A 1 -18.41 4.35 4.64
C MET A 1 -19.23 5.54 5.00
N LYS A 2 -19.96 6.09 4.07
CA LYS A 2 -20.74 7.27 4.33
C LYS A 2 -22.19 7.04 3.92
N GLU A 3 -23.09 7.33 4.81
CA GLU A 3 -24.52 7.20 4.55
C GLU A 3 -25.17 8.57 4.53
N SER A 4 -26.14 8.73 3.67
CA SER A 4 -26.89 9.97 3.57
C SER A 4 -28.31 9.62 3.12
N GLU A 5 -29.15 10.65 2.99
CA GLU A 5 -30.52 10.44 2.54
C GLU A 5 -30.60 9.94 1.10
N THR A 6 -29.55 10.16 0.32
CA THR A 6 -29.54 9.71 -1.07
C THR A 6 -28.95 8.31 -1.26
N GLY A 7 -28.53 7.68 -0.16
CA GLY A 7 -27.97 6.35 -0.23
C GLY A 7 -26.67 6.23 0.52
N ARG A 8 -25.90 5.20 0.20
CA ARG A 8 -24.64 4.90 0.88
C ARG A 8 -23.52 4.83 -0.12
N ILE A 9 -22.36 5.37 0.27
CA ILE A 9 -21.13 5.28 -0.53
C ILE A 9 -20.15 4.42 0.24
N GLU A 10 -19.68 3.35 -0.40
CA GLU A 10 -18.68 2.47 0.20
C GLU A 10 -17.47 2.39 -0.70
N VAL A 11 -16.29 2.45 -0.08
CA VAL A 11 -15.04 2.26 -0.81
C VAL A 11 -14.43 0.97 -0.30
N SER A 12 -14.22 0.01 -1.17
CA SER A 12 -13.69 -1.30 -0.78
C SER A 12 -12.23 -1.21 -0.38
N PRO A 13 -11.77 -2.09 0.52
CA PRO A 13 -10.34 -2.16 0.82
C PRO A 13 -9.49 -2.39 -0.42
N GLY A 14 -10.02 -3.15 -1.39
CA GLY A 14 -9.31 -3.40 -2.64
C GLY A 14 -9.09 -2.15 -3.48
N ALA A 15 -10.07 -1.25 -3.47
CA ALA A 15 -9.92 0.01 -4.20
C ALA A 15 -8.82 0.86 -3.56
N ILE A 16 -8.79 0.90 -2.23
CA ILE A 16 -7.75 1.62 -1.51
C ILE A 16 -6.39 0.99 -1.78
N ALA A 17 -6.32 -0.35 -1.77
CA ALA A 17 -5.07 -1.05 -2.02
C ALA A 17 -4.54 -0.77 -3.42
N SER A 18 -5.42 -0.68 -4.41
CA SER A 18 -5.00 -0.36 -5.78
C SER A 18 -4.40 1.04 -5.87
N LEU A 19 -5.02 2.01 -5.22
CA LEU A 19 -4.48 3.36 -5.17
C LEU A 19 -3.11 3.38 -4.51
N VAL A 20 -3.00 2.75 -3.35
CA VAL A 20 -1.76 2.73 -2.58
C VAL A 20 -0.64 2.06 -3.36
N SER A 21 -0.93 0.92 -3.96
CA SER A 21 0.07 0.19 -4.74
C SER A 21 0.64 1.06 -5.86
N GLN A 22 -0.23 1.75 -6.58
CA GLN A 22 0.22 2.59 -7.68
C GLN A 22 1.08 3.75 -7.19
N VAL A 23 0.66 4.39 -6.11
CA VAL A 23 1.39 5.52 -5.54
C VAL A 23 2.76 5.08 -5.02
N VAL A 24 2.81 3.95 -4.33
CA VAL A 24 4.04 3.45 -3.73
C VAL A 24 5.06 3.06 -4.79
N LEU A 25 4.61 2.45 -5.88
CA LEU A 25 5.52 2.04 -6.95
C LEU A 25 6.19 3.24 -7.64
N GLU A 26 5.63 4.43 -7.50
CA GLU A 26 6.25 5.62 -8.05
C GLU A 26 7.23 6.30 -7.08
N CYS A 27 7.34 5.81 -5.85
CA CYS A 27 8.25 6.40 -4.89
C CYS A 27 9.69 6.03 -5.20
N TYR A 28 10.59 6.98 -4.96
CA TYR A 28 12.02 6.74 -5.14
C TYR A 28 12.49 5.58 -4.26
N GLY A 29 13.27 4.69 -4.84
CA GLY A 29 13.86 3.58 -4.11
C GLY A 29 13.01 2.32 -4.03
N VAL A 30 11.76 2.39 -4.47
CA VAL A 30 10.88 1.22 -4.48
C VAL A 30 11.06 0.49 -5.79
N VAL A 31 11.39 -0.78 -5.72
CA VAL A 31 11.56 -1.62 -6.90
C VAL A 31 10.27 -2.35 -7.23
N ASP A 32 9.59 -2.85 -6.21
CA ASP A 32 8.40 -3.66 -6.41
C ASP A 32 7.64 -3.78 -5.10
N MET A 33 6.42 -4.28 -5.19
CA MET A 33 5.68 -4.71 -4.03
C MET A 33 5.99 -6.17 -3.79
N ALA A 34 5.90 -6.61 -2.54
CA ALA A 34 6.27 -7.97 -2.18
C ALA A 34 5.09 -8.70 -1.56
N SER A 35 5.09 -10.02 -1.68
CA SER A 35 4.13 -10.85 -1.00
C SER A 35 4.44 -10.89 0.49
N LYS A 36 3.41 -11.09 1.30
CA LYS A 36 3.56 -11.24 2.72
C LYS A 36 4.36 -12.51 3.05
N ASP A 37 4.09 -13.59 2.31
CA ASP A 37 4.85 -14.83 2.42
C ASP A 37 4.71 -15.63 1.13
N LEU A 38 5.43 -16.76 1.05
CA LEU A 38 5.45 -17.56 -0.17
C LEU A 38 4.09 -18.14 -0.55
N ALA A 39 3.31 -18.56 0.45
CA ALA A 39 2.00 -19.11 0.18
C ALA A 39 1.09 -18.01 -0.38
N THR A 40 1.16 -16.84 0.20
CA THR A 40 0.40 -15.70 -0.28
C THR A 40 0.84 -15.33 -1.70
N ASP A 41 2.14 -15.46 -1.99
CA ASP A 41 2.64 -15.16 -3.31
C ASP A 41 2.02 -16.07 -4.37
N LEU A 42 1.87 -17.35 -4.06
CA LEU A 42 1.23 -18.27 -5.00
C LEU A 42 -0.22 -17.89 -5.26
N ILE A 43 -0.93 -17.49 -4.22
CA ILE A 43 -2.31 -17.05 -4.36
C ILE A 43 -2.40 -15.76 -5.15
N GLU A 44 -1.48 -14.85 -4.90
CA GLU A 44 -1.48 -13.55 -5.56
C GLU A 44 -1.14 -13.63 -7.05
N ARG A 45 -0.60 -14.76 -7.49
CA ARG A 45 -0.36 -14.96 -8.92
C ARG A 45 -1.59 -15.35 -9.69
N LEU A 46 -2.70 -15.57 -8.99
CA LEU A 46 -3.96 -15.80 -9.68
C LEU A 46 -4.32 -14.55 -10.47
N PRO A 47 -4.99 -14.70 -11.60
CA PRO A 47 -5.08 -13.61 -12.58
C PRO A 47 -5.97 -12.44 -12.22
N PHE A 48 -6.61 -12.45 -11.08
CA PHE A 48 -7.61 -11.43 -10.89
C PHE A 48 -7.15 -10.14 -10.25
N ASP A 49 -6.00 -10.04 -9.59
CA ASP A 49 -5.62 -8.72 -9.12
C ASP A 49 -4.20 -8.63 -8.56
N ASN A 50 -3.23 -8.37 -9.42
CA ASN A 50 -1.85 -8.17 -8.98
C ASN A 50 -1.62 -6.80 -8.34
N ARG A 51 -2.56 -5.87 -8.51
CA ARG A 51 -2.36 -4.52 -7.98
C ARG A 51 -2.55 -4.45 -6.48
N ARG A 52 -3.11 -5.48 -5.87
CA ARG A 52 -3.28 -5.56 -4.42
C ARG A 52 -2.15 -6.26 -3.72
N ARG A 53 -1.21 -6.78 -4.48
CA ARG A 53 -0.09 -7.51 -3.93
C ARG A 53 0.73 -6.60 -3.01
N GLY A 54 0.99 -7.10 -1.80
CA GLY A 54 1.82 -6.36 -0.85
C GLY A 54 1.12 -5.22 -0.14
N VAL A 55 -0.19 -5.11 -0.25
CA VAL A 55 -0.94 -4.06 0.44
C VAL A 55 -2.07 -4.69 1.23
N ASP A 56 -2.06 -4.51 2.56
CA ASP A 56 -3.16 -4.91 3.42
C ASP A 56 -3.80 -3.67 3.99
N VAL A 57 -5.10 -3.51 3.77
CA VAL A 57 -5.84 -2.35 4.24
C VAL A 57 -6.82 -2.81 5.32
N HIS A 58 -6.70 -2.22 6.50
CA HIS A 58 -7.58 -2.53 7.62
C HIS A 58 -8.43 -1.31 7.93
N ILE A 59 -9.72 -1.44 7.73
CA ILE A 59 -10.66 -0.35 7.96
C ILE A 59 -11.37 -0.58 9.28
N GLY A 60 -11.17 0.33 10.22
CA GLY A 60 -11.88 0.34 11.49
C GLY A 60 -12.96 1.42 11.49
N ASP A 61 -13.50 1.73 12.68
CA ASP A 61 -14.63 2.65 12.83
C ASP A 61 -14.17 4.03 12.46
N ASP A 62 -13.49 4.67 12.21
CA ASP A 62 -13.15 6.03 11.79
C ASP A 62 -11.70 6.17 11.39
N GLN A 63 -11.03 5.05 11.18
CA GLN A 63 -9.62 5.14 10.83
C GLN A 63 -9.20 3.98 9.96
N ILE A 64 -8.09 4.18 9.29
CA ILE A 64 -7.54 3.21 8.36
C ILE A 64 -6.09 2.91 8.78
N VAL A 65 -5.73 1.64 8.77
CA VAL A 65 -4.34 1.21 8.95
C VAL A 65 -3.92 0.45 7.71
N ILE A 66 -2.76 0.78 7.18
CA ILE A 66 -2.26 0.19 5.96
C ILE A 66 -0.92 -0.47 6.24
N ASP A 67 -0.78 -1.73 5.83
CA ASP A 67 0.49 -2.44 5.89
C ASP A 67 1.01 -2.63 4.47
N LEU A 68 2.24 -2.23 4.24
CA LEU A 68 2.87 -2.29 2.93
C LEU A 68 4.08 -3.20 2.99
N TYR A 69 4.18 -4.11 2.03
CA TYR A 69 5.29 -5.04 1.91
C TYR A 69 6.03 -4.70 0.62
N VAL A 70 7.26 -4.23 0.75
CA VAL A 70 7.97 -3.64 -0.38
C VAL A 70 9.35 -4.25 -0.57
N VAL A 71 9.83 -4.14 -1.79
CA VAL A 71 11.21 -4.44 -2.16
C VAL A 71 11.87 -3.11 -2.47
N ILE A 72 12.98 -2.83 -1.81
CA ILE A 72 13.67 -1.55 -1.93
C ILE A 72 15.00 -1.77 -2.63
N GLU A 73 15.44 -0.77 -3.39
CA GLU A 73 16.70 -0.82 -4.10
C GLU A 73 17.88 -0.78 -3.13
N TYR A 74 18.78 -1.75 -3.25
CA TYR A 74 19.98 -1.79 -2.45
C TYR A 74 20.84 -0.57 -2.74
N GLY A 75 21.37 0.02 -1.68
CA GLY A 75 22.21 1.21 -1.82
C GLY A 75 21.48 2.50 -1.50
N THR A 76 20.15 2.44 -1.39
CA THR A 76 19.39 3.62 -0.95
C THR A 76 19.37 3.67 0.57
N ARG A 77 18.96 4.81 1.11
CA ARG A 77 18.80 4.95 2.57
C ARG A 77 17.43 4.41 2.93
N ILE A 78 17.40 3.19 3.42
CA ILE A 78 16.15 2.44 3.63
C ILE A 78 15.16 3.21 4.50
N ILE A 79 15.62 3.78 5.61
CA ILE A 79 14.71 4.50 6.51
C ILE A 79 14.12 5.72 5.83
N THR A 80 14.92 6.44 5.06
CA THR A 80 14.43 7.61 4.33
C THR A 80 13.40 7.23 3.29
N VAL A 81 13.67 6.16 2.55
CA VAL A 81 12.71 5.66 1.56
C VAL A 81 11.41 5.25 2.23
N ALA A 82 11.50 4.50 3.32
CA ALA A 82 10.33 4.05 4.05
C ALA A 82 9.50 5.21 4.59
N GLN A 83 10.15 6.22 5.14
CA GLN A 83 9.44 7.40 5.64
C GLN A 83 8.74 8.15 4.51
N ASN A 84 9.38 8.23 3.35
CA ASN A 84 8.75 8.86 2.19
C ASN A 84 7.53 8.08 1.73
N ILE A 85 7.62 6.75 1.73
CA ILE A 85 6.47 5.91 1.39
C ILE A 85 5.32 6.17 2.35
N GLN A 86 5.62 6.21 3.66
CA GLN A 86 4.59 6.48 4.67
C GLN A 86 3.87 7.80 4.42
N SER A 87 4.64 8.85 4.21
CA SER A 87 4.08 10.19 4.00
C SER A 87 3.25 10.25 2.72
N THR A 88 3.77 9.66 1.67
CA THR A 88 3.10 9.69 0.36
C THR A 88 1.80 8.90 0.39
N ALA A 89 1.84 7.68 0.93
CA ALA A 89 0.65 6.85 0.99
C ALA A 89 -0.42 7.50 1.86
N LYS A 90 -0.02 8.00 3.03
CA LYS A 90 -0.97 8.67 3.92
C LYS A 90 -1.62 9.86 3.24
N TYR A 91 -0.81 10.68 2.57
CA TYR A 91 -1.32 11.88 1.91
C TYR A 91 -2.37 11.53 0.85
N TYR A 92 -2.05 10.61 -0.04
CA TYR A 92 -2.95 10.31 -1.14
C TYR A 92 -4.22 9.60 -0.70
N VAL A 93 -4.13 8.73 0.30
CA VAL A 93 -5.32 8.05 0.80
C VAL A 93 -6.23 9.02 1.53
N GLU A 94 -5.66 9.87 2.39
CA GLU A 94 -6.46 10.85 3.11
C GLU A 94 -7.11 11.83 2.15
N LYS A 95 -6.39 12.24 1.13
CA LYS A 95 -6.93 13.17 0.13
C LYS A 95 -8.07 12.55 -0.66
N ALA A 96 -7.91 11.28 -1.03
CA ALA A 96 -8.92 10.61 -1.84
C ALA A 96 -10.17 10.27 -1.05
N LEU A 97 -10.03 9.90 0.20
CA LEU A 97 -11.16 9.40 0.99
C LEU A 97 -11.75 10.41 1.96
N GLY A 98 -10.97 11.39 2.37
CA GLY A 98 -11.44 12.35 3.37
C GLY A 98 -11.51 11.78 4.77
N VAL A 99 -10.86 10.66 5.04
CA VAL A 99 -10.79 10.07 6.39
C VAL A 99 -9.34 9.93 6.80
N PRO A 100 -9.05 10.01 8.10
CA PRO A 100 -7.68 9.93 8.56
C PRO A 100 -7.11 8.53 8.42
N VAL A 101 -5.82 8.46 8.09
CA VAL A 101 -5.08 7.22 8.09
C VAL A 101 -4.29 7.19 9.39
N ALA A 102 -4.61 6.20 10.24
CA ALA A 102 -4.00 6.13 11.56
C ALA A 102 -2.54 5.70 11.50
N ALA A 103 -2.21 4.79 10.61
CA ALA A 103 -0.85 4.29 10.50
C ALA A 103 -0.60 3.72 9.12
N VAL A 104 0.63 3.87 8.65
CA VAL A 104 1.14 3.19 7.47
C VAL A 104 2.41 2.47 7.92
N ASN A 105 2.35 1.14 7.94
CA ASN A 105 3.46 0.32 8.39
C ASN A 105 4.21 -0.22 7.19
N ILE A 106 5.51 -0.03 7.16
CA ILE A 106 6.32 -0.45 6.03
C ILE A 106 7.13 -1.68 6.42
N HIS A 107 6.96 -2.74 5.67
CA HIS A 107 7.70 -3.99 5.86
C HIS A 107 8.61 -4.17 4.65
N VAL A 108 9.91 -3.99 4.86
CA VAL A 108 10.88 -4.16 3.80
C VAL A 108 11.23 -5.65 3.73
N GLN A 109 10.75 -6.32 2.69
CA GLN A 109 10.89 -7.77 2.58
C GLN A 109 12.16 -8.18 1.86
N ASP A 110 12.71 -7.32 1.04
CA ASP A 110 13.90 -7.66 0.29
C ASP A 110 14.59 -6.40 -0.21
N LEU A 111 15.87 -6.52 -0.49
CA LEU A 111 16.66 -5.48 -1.11
C LEU A 111 17.15 -6.02 -2.44
N ARG A 112 17.04 -5.23 -3.48
CA ARG A 112 17.38 -5.69 -4.82
C ARG A 112 18.37 -4.73 -5.46
N ILE A 113 19.40 -5.30 -6.09
CA ILE A 113 20.37 -4.52 -6.84
C ILE A 113 19.77 -4.27 -8.21
N SER A 114 19.67 -2.99 -8.58
CA SER A 114 19.21 -2.66 -9.93
C SER A 114 20.29 -3.02 -10.93
N ALA A 115 19.89 -3.73 -11.96
CA ALA A 115 20.79 -4.00 -13.08
C ALA A 115 20.62 -2.88 -14.08
N ASP A 116 21.70 -2.20 -14.38
CA ASP A 116 21.67 -1.14 -15.38
C ASP A 116 21.83 -1.68 -16.76
#